data_5620dc51c63abc9f29bd30583a11d82c
#
_entry.id   5620dc51c63abc9f29bd30583a11d82c
#
_cell.length_a   1.000
_cell.length_b   1.000
_cell.length_c   1.000
_cell.angle_alpha   90.00
_cell.angle_beta   90.00
_cell.angle_gamma   90.00
#
_symmetry.space_group_name_H-M   'P 1'
#
loop_
_entity.id
_entity.type
_entity.pdbx_description
1 polymer ?
#
loop_
_entity_poly.entity_id
_entity_poly.type
_entity_poly.pdbx_seq_one_letter_code
_entity_poly.pdbx_strand_id
1 'polypeptide(L)'
;RSGWGWRAGGWGAALLLLAGCCSTPRGKPLQRYEFTHPAMGTLMRITLYAPDPGAARAAAGAAFQRIDALEDILSDYQAERGWDRLRDHPSGTPVPVSAELFDVLQRACEVARLSDGAFDPTIGPFVRLWRFSRKRGLLPTAAEIAAARAAVGWRKLALDPRARTVTLRVPGMRLDLGSIGKGYAADQALQLLKDRGIDRALV
;
A
#
# COMPACT_ATOMS: atom_id res chain seq x y z
N ARG A 1 38.73 68.73 63.58
CA ARG A 1 38.06 69.15 62.35
C ARG A 1 37.44 67.92 61.69
N SER A 2 36.23 67.68 61.99
CA SER A 2 35.05 67.60 61.15
C SER A 2 35.12 66.60 59.95
N GLY A 3 34.31 65.60 59.99
CA GLY A 3 33.99 64.80 58.83
C GLY A 3 32.88 63.77 59.15
N TRP A 4 31.73 64.03 58.72
CA TRP A 4 30.46 63.37 58.91
C TRP A 4 30.41 62.04 58.22
N GLY A 5 29.87 60.99 58.94
CA GLY A 5 29.51 59.71 58.37
C GLY A 5 28.10 59.63 57.87
N TRP A 6 27.90 59.07 56.73
CA TRP A 6 26.60 58.66 56.21
C TRP A 6 26.49 57.15 56.21
N ARG A 7 25.52 56.67 56.93
CA ARG A 7 25.08 55.25 56.87
C ARG A 7 24.15 55.12 55.66
N ALA A 8 24.50 54.33 54.69
CA ALA A 8 23.62 53.92 53.64
C ALA A 8 23.09 52.52 53.96
N GLY A 9 21.77 52.44 54.20
CA GLY A 9 21.04 51.23 54.41
C GLY A 9 20.92 50.43 53.08
N GLY A 10 21.43 49.19 53.07
CA GLY A 10 21.25 48.29 51.96
C GLY A 10 19.85 47.67 51.96
N TRP A 11 19.11 47.92 50.94
CA TRP A 11 17.89 47.20 50.64
C TRP A 11 18.27 45.98 49.81
N GLY A 12 18.21 44.79 50.42
CA GLY A 12 18.37 43.53 49.74
C GLY A 12 17.10 43.21 48.94
N ALA A 13 17.16 43.39 47.64
CA ALA A 13 16.11 42.91 46.74
C ALA A 13 16.25 41.39 46.59
N ALA A 14 15.37 40.65 47.24
CA ALA A 14 15.21 39.23 47.03
C ALA A 14 14.55 38.95 45.67
N LEU A 15 15.33 38.60 44.65
CA LEU A 15 14.83 38.06 43.39
C LEU A 15 14.29 36.64 43.60
N LEU A 16 12.97 36.54 43.75
CA LEU A 16 12.25 35.25 43.64
C LEU A 16 12.27 34.82 42.18
N LEU A 17 13.18 33.91 41.83
CA LEU A 17 13.16 33.15 40.59
C LEU A 17 11.99 32.19 40.64
N LEU A 18 10.85 32.59 40.07
CA LEU A 18 9.77 31.68 39.71
C LEU A 18 10.27 30.78 38.59
N ALA A 19 10.81 29.62 38.95
CA ALA A 19 11.02 28.50 38.03
C ALA A 19 9.64 27.98 37.60
N GLY A 20 9.07 28.57 36.56
CA GLY A 20 7.88 28.04 35.88
C GLY A 20 8.25 26.67 35.32
N CYS A 21 7.86 25.58 36.00
CA CYS A 21 7.81 24.26 35.41
C CYS A 21 6.87 24.31 34.19
N CYS A 22 7.44 24.52 33.02
CA CYS A 22 6.76 24.35 31.76
C CYS A 22 6.55 22.82 31.60
N SER A 23 5.47 22.30 32.22
CA SER A 23 5.02 20.95 32.02
C SER A 23 4.50 20.87 30.58
N THR A 24 5.33 20.46 29.64
CA THR A 24 4.86 20.04 28.33
C THR A 24 3.81 18.94 28.58
N PRO A 25 2.59 19.07 28.03
CA PRO A 25 1.59 18.04 28.20
C PRO A 25 2.17 16.75 27.60
N ARG A 26 2.58 15.81 28.46
CA ARG A 26 2.90 14.45 28.02
C ARG A 26 1.63 13.88 27.44
N GLY A 27 1.59 13.68 26.12
CA GLY A 27 0.50 12.97 25.47
C GLY A 27 0.24 11.64 26.20
N LYS A 28 -0.99 11.15 26.15
CA LYS A 28 -1.34 9.85 26.72
C LYS A 28 -0.34 8.78 26.25
N PRO A 29 0.11 7.88 27.12
CA PRO A 29 1.01 6.80 26.72
C PRO A 29 0.37 5.96 25.62
N LEU A 30 1.12 5.69 24.56
CA LEU A 30 0.63 4.86 23.46
C LEU A 30 0.50 3.41 23.93
N GLN A 31 -0.63 2.78 23.61
CA GLN A 31 -0.93 1.37 23.85
C GLN A 31 -0.94 0.60 22.54
N ARG A 32 -0.55 -0.66 22.57
CA ARG A 32 -0.57 -1.57 21.43
C ARG A 32 -1.97 -2.14 21.21
N TYR A 33 -2.47 -2.05 20.00
CA TYR A 33 -3.73 -2.63 19.56
C TYR A 33 -3.48 -3.52 18.34
N GLU A 34 -4.29 -4.58 18.22
CA GLU A 34 -4.24 -5.50 17.09
C GLU A 34 -5.63 -5.74 16.54
N PHE A 35 -5.78 -5.68 15.22
CA PHE A 35 -7.02 -5.88 14.50
C PHE A 35 -6.78 -6.82 13.32
N THR A 36 -7.79 -7.62 12.98
CA THR A 36 -7.75 -8.53 11.84
C THR A 36 -8.97 -8.33 10.96
N HIS A 37 -8.78 -8.51 9.65
CA HIS A 37 -9.82 -8.37 8.65
C HIS A 37 -9.57 -9.31 7.48
N PRO A 38 -10.55 -10.13 7.03
CA PRO A 38 -10.41 -10.96 5.85
C PRO A 38 -10.45 -10.07 4.59
N ALA A 39 -9.38 -10.07 3.81
CA ALA A 39 -9.29 -9.36 2.53
C ALA A 39 -8.25 -10.00 1.62
N MET A 40 -8.36 -9.81 0.32
CA MET A 40 -7.42 -10.32 -0.70
C MET A 40 -7.14 -11.83 -0.61
N GLY A 41 -8.15 -12.59 -0.20
CA GLY A 41 -8.05 -14.04 -0.04
C GLY A 41 -7.17 -14.52 1.12
N THR A 42 -6.90 -13.66 2.10
CA THR A 42 -6.13 -13.96 3.31
C THR A 42 -6.70 -13.21 4.52
N LEU A 43 -6.08 -13.40 5.69
CA LEU A 43 -6.38 -12.61 6.88
C LEU A 43 -5.34 -11.49 7.01
N MET A 44 -5.75 -10.25 6.74
CA MET A 44 -4.93 -9.06 6.96
C MET A 44 -4.92 -8.72 8.45
N ARG A 45 -3.74 -8.37 8.96
CA ARG A 45 -3.56 -7.99 10.36
C ARG A 45 -2.93 -6.61 10.44
N ILE A 46 -3.49 -5.74 11.28
CA ILE A 46 -2.91 -4.43 11.60
C ILE A 46 -2.57 -4.41 13.09
N THR A 47 -1.30 -4.23 13.39
CA THR A 47 -0.81 -3.90 14.74
C THR A 47 -0.43 -2.42 14.76
N LEU A 48 -0.98 -1.64 15.68
CA LEU A 48 -0.67 -0.21 15.79
C LEU A 48 -0.62 0.26 17.24
N TYR A 49 -0.02 1.44 17.45
CA TYR A 49 0.05 2.10 18.75
C TYR A 49 -0.75 3.39 18.73
N ALA A 50 -1.69 3.54 19.67
CA ALA A 50 -2.58 4.71 19.77
C ALA A 50 -2.81 5.13 21.24
N PRO A 51 -3.25 6.37 21.49
CA PRO A 51 -3.48 6.86 22.86
C PRO A 51 -4.70 6.25 23.54
N ASP A 52 -5.66 5.72 22.76
CA ASP A 52 -6.88 5.11 23.27
C ASP A 52 -7.51 4.13 22.25
N PRO A 53 -8.43 3.24 22.69
CA PRO A 53 -9.05 2.24 21.84
C PRO A 53 -9.92 2.83 20.73
N GLY A 54 -10.50 4.03 20.92
CA GLY A 54 -11.34 4.70 19.92
C GLY A 54 -10.51 5.15 18.72
N ALA A 55 -9.40 5.86 19.00
CA ALA A 55 -8.44 6.27 17.98
C ALA A 55 -7.85 5.07 17.21
N ALA A 56 -7.48 4.00 17.95
CA ALA A 56 -6.96 2.78 17.37
C ALA A 56 -7.96 2.14 16.39
N ARG A 57 -9.20 1.97 16.82
CA ARG A 57 -10.28 1.36 16.01
C ARG A 57 -10.61 2.18 14.78
N ALA A 58 -10.71 3.50 14.92
CA ALA A 58 -10.98 4.40 13.80
C ALA A 58 -9.87 4.37 12.74
N ALA A 59 -8.60 4.36 13.18
CA ALA A 59 -7.46 4.28 12.27
C ALA A 59 -7.40 2.93 11.54
N ALA A 60 -7.52 1.81 12.28
CA ALA A 60 -7.52 0.46 11.70
C ALA A 60 -8.69 0.25 10.74
N GLY A 61 -9.91 0.72 11.12
CA GLY A 61 -11.09 0.63 10.26
C GLY A 61 -10.90 1.35 8.92
N ALA A 62 -10.33 2.55 8.94
CA ALA A 62 -10.04 3.28 7.70
C ALA A 62 -8.96 2.59 6.84
N ALA A 63 -7.95 1.98 7.46
CA ALA A 63 -6.93 1.23 6.75
C ALA A 63 -7.51 -0.04 6.10
N PHE A 64 -8.40 -0.77 6.78
CA PHE A 64 -9.10 -1.91 6.19
C PHE A 64 -10.02 -1.50 5.04
N GLN A 65 -10.77 -0.40 5.17
CA GLN A 65 -11.58 0.13 4.07
C GLN A 65 -10.73 0.46 2.83
N ARG A 66 -9.49 0.97 3.03
CA ARG A 66 -8.57 1.21 1.91
C ARG A 66 -8.12 -0.09 1.27
N ILE A 67 -7.83 -1.13 2.06
CA ILE A 67 -7.47 -2.47 1.56
C ILE A 67 -8.63 -3.07 0.75
N ASP A 68 -9.87 -2.99 1.24
CA ASP A 68 -11.06 -3.49 0.54
C ASP A 68 -11.26 -2.78 -0.81
N ALA A 69 -11.12 -1.44 -0.83
CA ALA A 69 -11.21 -0.66 -2.06
C ALA A 69 -10.13 -1.06 -3.09
N LEU A 70 -8.93 -1.40 -2.62
CA LEU A 70 -7.85 -1.91 -3.48
C LEU A 70 -8.11 -3.35 -3.94
N GLU A 71 -8.70 -4.20 -3.11
CA GLU A 71 -9.12 -5.53 -3.53
C GLU A 71 -10.11 -5.45 -4.69
N ASP A 72 -11.09 -4.56 -4.63
CA ASP A 72 -12.03 -4.31 -5.71
C ASP A 72 -11.36 -3.90 -7.03
N ILE A 73 -10.25 -3.15 -6.95
CA ILE A 73 -9.50 -2.68 -8.13
C ILE A 73 -8.54 -3.76 -8.66
N LEU A 74 -7.91 -4.53 -7.78
CA LEU A 74 -6.80 -5.42 -8.10
C LEU A 74 -7.19 -6.90 -8.21
N SER A 75 -8.42 -7.27 -7.83
CA SER A 75 -8.88 -8.66 -7.84
C SER A 75 -9.15 -9.19 -9.25
N ASP A 76 -8.53 -10.30 -9.58
CA ASP A 76 -8.78 -11.03 -10.83
C ASP A 76 -10.02 -11.94 -10.76
N TYR A 77 -10.62 -12.05 -9.57
CA TYR A 77 -11.78 -12.91 -9.33
C TYR A 77 -13.12 -12.23 -9.56
N GLN A 78 -13.15 -10.90 -9.63
CA GLN A 78 -14.38 -10.13 -9.83
C GLN A 78 -14.46 -9.70 -11.30
N ALA A 79 -15.13 -10.53 -12.10
CA ALA A 79 -15.19 -10.46 -13.58
C ALA A 79 -15.79 -9.17 -14.18
N GLU A 80 -16.24 -8.21 -13.38
CA GLU A 80 -16.96 -7.02 -13.88
C GLU A 80 -16.23 -5.69 -13.60
N ARG A 81 -15.01 -5.70 -13.02
CA ARG A 81 -14.37 -4.47 -12.55
C ARG A 81 -12.97 -4.23 -13.14
N GLY A 82 -12.79 -3.03 -13.63
CA GLY A 82 -11.55 -2.31 -13.95
C GLY A 82 -10.62 -2.91 -15.01
N TRP A 83 -9.91 -3.97 -14.75
CA TRP A 83 -8.91 -4.51 -15.67
C TRP A 83 -9.40 -5.66 -16.56
N ASP A 84 -10.60 -6.23 -16.32
CA ASP A 84 -11.26 -7.11 -17.30
C ASP A 84 -11.51 -6.38 -18.63
N ARG A 85 -11.70 -5.06 -18.58
CA ARG A 85 -11.76 -4.22 -19.78
C ARG A 85 -10.50 -4.32 -20.64
N LEU A 86 -9.33 -4.49 -20.04
CA LEU A 86 -8.07 -4.70 -20.78
C LEU A 86 -8.12 -5.95 -21.66
N ARG A 87 -8.80 -7.00 -21.21
CA ARG A 87 -8.93 -8.27 -21.92
C ARG A 87 -9.93 -8.18 -23.08
N ASP A 88 -10.97 -7.39 -22.92
CA ASP A 88 -12.08 -7.30 -23.89
C ASP A 88 -11.74 -6.38 -25.07
N HIS A 89 -10.62 -5.63 -24.99
CA HIS A 89 -10.12 -4.83 -26.08
C HIS A 89 -9.17 -5.65 -26.99
N PRO A 90 -9.14 -5.37 -28.28
CA PRO A 90 -8.15 -5.96 -29.19
C PRO A 90 -6.73 -5.72 -28.68
N SER A 91 -5.85 -6.70 -28.84
CA SER A 91 -4.43 -6.53 -28.49
C SER A 91 -3.83 -5.34 -29.27
N GLY A 92 -2.97 -4.57 -28.59
CA GLY A 92 -2.41 -3.33 -29.14
C GLY A 92 -3.26 -2.07 -28.90
N THR A 93 -4.49 -2.18 -28.35
CA THR A 93 -5.33 -1.02 -28.05
C THR A 93 -4.94 -0.41 -26.69
N PRO A 94 -4.63 0.90 -26.60
CA PRO A 94 -4.46 1.60 -25.35
C PRO A 94 -5.79 1.72 -24.60
N VAL A 95 -5.86 1.24 -23.37
CA VAL A 95 -7.07 1.26 -22.53
C VAL A 95 -6.84 2.13 -21.31
N PRO A 96 -7.65 3.16 -21.04
CA PRO A 96 -7.57 3.97 -19.82
C PRO A 96 -7.88 3.14 -18.58
N VAL A 97 -7.12 3.35 -17.52
CA VAL A 97 -7.27 2.66 -16.24
C VAL A 97 -7.31 3.65 -15.07
N SER A 98 -7.73 3.18 -13.88
CA SER A 98 -7.68 3.99 -12.67
C SER A 98 -6.24 4.37 -12.28
N ALA A 99 -6.08 5.41 -11.46
CA ALA A 99 -4.77 5.83 -10.97
C ALA A 99 -4.10 4.72 -10.17
N GLU A 100 -4.86 4.04 -9.32
CA GLU A 100 -4.37 2.94 -8.48
C GLU A 100 -3.89 1.74 -9.32
N LEU A 101 -4.68 1.32 -10.32
CA LEU A 101 -4.28 0.22 -11.20
C LEU A 101 -3.05 0.60 -12.01
N PHE A 102 -2.96 1.83 -12.46
CA PHE A 102 -1.78 2.32 -13.19
C PHE A 102 -0.53 2.31 -12.31
N ASP A 103 -0.62 2.82 -11.06
CA ASP A 103 0.50 2.87 -10.11
C ASP A 103 1.00 1.46 -9.75
N VAL A 104 0.10 0.52 -9.45
CA VAL A 104 0.54 -0.85 -9.16
C VAL A 104 1.18 -1.53 -10.36
N LEU A 105 0.70 -1.26 -11.58
CA LEU A 105 1.29 -1.80 -12.79
C LEU A 105 2.67 -1.20 -13.09
N GLN A 106 2.88 0.08 -12.83
CA GLN A 106 4.21 0.70 -12.92
C GLN A 106 5.19 0.02 -11.97
N ARG A 107 4.80 -0.18 -10.69
CA ARG A 107 5.63 -0.89 -9.70
C ARG A 107 5.88 -2.34 -10.10
N ALA A 108 4.86 -3.02 -10.62
CA ALA A 108 4.99 -4.39 -11.12
C ALA A 108 6.00 -4.50 -12.27
N CYS A 109 5.94 -3.57 -13.23
CA CYS A 109 6.91 -3.51 -14.32
C CYS A 109 8.34 -3.18 -13.84
N GLU A 110 8.47 -2.34 -12.82
CA GLU A 110 9.77 -2.06 -12.20
C GLU A 110 10.35 -3.29 -11.52
N VAL A 111 9.56 -4.01 -10.72
CA VAL A 111 9.98 -5.29 -10.10
C VAL A 111 10.34 -6.32 -11.17
N ALA A 112 9.55 -6.42 -12.24
CA ALA A 112 9.86 -7.31 -13.37
C ALA A 112 11.20 -6.98 -14.02
N ARG A 113 11.50 -5.69 -14.19
CA ARG A 113 12.78 -5.22 -14.73
C ARG A 113 13.95 -5.52 -13.79
N LEU A 114 13.79 -5.25 -12.48
CA LEU A 114 14.82 -5.46 -11.45
C LEU A 114 15.14 -6.95 -11.25
N SER A 115 14.13 -7.82 -11.40
CA SER A 115 14.26 -9.28 -11.28
C SER A 115 14.61 -9.99 -12.59
N ASP A 116 14.88 -9.24 -13.66
CA ASP A 116 15.06 -9.75 -15.04
C ASP A 116 13.96 -10.74 -15.46
N GLY A 117 12.72 -10.45 -15.06
CA GLY A 117 11.54 -11.23 -15.42
C GLY A 117 11.30 -12.47 -14.53
N ALA A 118 12.04 -12.65 -13.42
CA ALA A 118 11.71 -13.66 -12.43
C ALA A 118 10.34 -13.40 -11.78
N PHE A 119 9.98 -12.13 -11.62
CA PHE A 119 8.62 -11.67 -11.42
C PHE A 119 8.07 -11.12 -12.74
N ASP A 120 6.86 -11.53 -13.13
CA ASP A 120 6.19 -11.03 -14.34
C ASP A 120 4.69 -10.81 -14.10
N PRO A 121 4.20 -9.56 -14.13
CA PRO A 121 2.78 -9.28 -13.92
C PRO A 121 1.88 -9.81 -15.04
N THR A 122 2.45 -10.27 -16.16
CA THR A 122 1.70 -10.84 -17.29
C THR A 122 1.59 -12.37 -17.23
N ILE A 123 1.93 -13.00 -16.09
CA ILE A 123 1.91 -14.45 -15.88
C ILE A 123 0.49 -15.08 -15.91
N GLY A 124 -0.56 -14.25 -15.97
CA GLY A 124 -1.95 -14.66 -15.94
C GLY A 124 -2.34 -15.82 -16.87
N PRO A 125 -1.84 -15.95 -18.09
CA PRO A 125 -2.08 -17.09 -18.97
C PRO A 125 -1.67 -18.42 -18.32
N PHE A 126 -0.50 -18.50 -17.67
CA PHE A 126 -0.06 -19.69 -16.95
C PHE A 126 -0.88 -19.94 -15.71
N VAL A 127 -1.17 -18.90 -14.91
CA VAL A 127 -2.01 -19.03 -13.71
C VAL A 127 -3.38 -19.61 -14.06
N ARG A 128 -4.02 -19.12 -15.12
CA ARG A 128 -5.28 -19.65 -15.63
C ARG A 128 -5.14 -21.10 -16.10
N LEU A 129 -4.12 -21.42 -16.88
CA LEU A 129 -3.87 -22.74 -17.41
C LEU A 129 -3.74 -23.77 -16.28
N TRP A 130 -2.94 -23.49 -15.26
CA TRP A 130 -2.74 -24.38 -14.13
C TRP A 130 -3.98 -24.50 -13.23
N ARG A 131 -4.72 -23.40 -13.01
CA ARG A 131 -6.02 -23.44 -12.29
C ARG A 131 -7.02 -24.37 -13.02
N PHE A 132 -7.09 -24.29 -14.34
CA PHE A 132 -7.97 -25.11 -15.15
C PHE A 132 -7.55 -26.58 -15.17
N SER A 133 -6.26 -26.86 -15.35
CA SER A 133 -5.69 -28.20 -15.32
C SER A 133 -5.92 -28.90 -13.97
N ARG A 134 -5.75 -28.16 -12.87
CA ARG A 134 -6.05 -28.69 -11.53
C ARG A 134 -7.53 -29.07 -11.37
N LYS A 135 -8.47 -28.27 -11.92
CA LYS A 135 -9.89 -28.60 -11.89
C LYS A 135 -10.24 -29.83 -12.69
N ARG A 136 -9.54 -30.07 -13.81
CA ARG A 136 -9.72 -31.28 -14.66
C ARG A 136 -9.01 -32.51 -14.13
N GLY A 137 -8.07 -32.36 -13.20
CA GLY A 137 -7.19 -33.46 -12.75
C GLY A 137 -6.18 -33.93 -13.82
N LEU A 138 -5.92 -33.10 -14.85
CA LEU A 138 -5.02 -33.40 -15.95
C LEU A 138 -3.93 -32.32 -16.09
N LEU A 139 -2.72 -32.76 -16.44
CA LEU A 139 -1.64 -31.83 -16.74
C LEU A 139 -1.91 -31.07 -18.06
N PRO A 140 -1.41 -29.80 -18.19
CA PRO A 140 -1.48 -29.10 -19.46
C PRO A 140 -0.68 -29.82 -20.54
N THR A 141 -1.18 -29.79 -21.75
CA THR A 141 -0.44 -30.26 -22.94
C THR A 141 0.71 -29.33 -23.31
N ALA A 142 1.67 -29.82 -24.07
CA ALA A 142 2.77 -29.00 -24.59
C ALA A 142 2.26 -27.81 -25.44
N ALA A 143 1.19 -28.02 -26.22
CA ALA A 143 0.58 -26.96 -27.03
C ALA A 143 -0.07 -25.87 -26.16
N GLU A 144 -0.79 -26.23 -25.08
CA GLU A 144 -1.37 -25.27 -24.12
C GLU A 144 -0.28 -24.47 -23.40
N ILE A 145 0.83 -25.11 -23.02
CA ILE A 145 1.99 -24.47 -22.41
C ILE A 145 2.65 -23.50 -23.39
N ALA A 146 2.85 -23.89 -24.66
CA ALA A 146 3.43 -23.04 -25.69
C ALA A 146 2.55 -21.81 -25.96
N ALA A 147 1.23 -21.98 -26.05
CA ALA A 147 0.27 -20.88 -26.23
C ALA A 147 0.31 -19.90 -25.04
N ALA A 148 0.30 -20.40 -23.81
CA ALA A 148 0.43 -19.56 -22.61
C ALA A 148 1.75 -18.78 -22.62
N ARG A 149 2.87 -19.43 -22.97
CA ARG A 149 4.19 -18.81 -23.04
C ARG A 149 4.25 -17.68 -24.07
N ALA A 150 3.63 -17.84 -25.23
CA ALA A 150 3.57 -16.81 -26.26
C ALA A 150 2.86 -15.54 -25.77
N ALA A 151 1.90 -15.66 -24.85
CA ALA A 151 1.12 -14.56 -24.29
C ALA A 151 1.73 -13.93 -23.03
N VAL A 152 2.85 -14.42 -22.51
CA VAL A 152 3.55 -13.88 -21.32
C VAL A 152 4.78 -13.08 -21.73
N GLY A 153 5.11 -12.07 -20.95
CA GLY A 153 6.30 -11.23 -21.09
C GLY A 153 6.01 -9.77 -20.76
N TRP A 154 6.53 -9.30 -19.63
CA TRP A 154 6.29 -7.93 -19.14
C TRP A 154 6.72 -6.85 -20.16
N ARG A 155 7.71 -7.11 -21.03
CA ARG A 155 8.12 -6.20 -22.10
C ARG A 155 7.04 -6.01 -23.19
N LYS A 156 6.03 -6.90 -23.22
CA LYS A 156 4.86 -6.80 -24.10
C LYS A 156 3.71 -5.99 -23.49
N LEU A 157 3.87 -5.55 -22.23
CA LEU A 157 2.98 -4.63 -21.55
C LEU A 157 3.50 -3.21 -21.76
N ALA A 158 2.68 -2.31 -22.32
CA ALA A 158 3.05 -0.90 -22.44
C ALA A 158 2.18 -0.04 -21.51
N LEU A 159 2.82 0.92 -20.83
CA LEU A 159 2.20 1.89 -19.95
C LEU A 159 2.49 3.29 -20.49
N ASP A 160 1.43 4.10 -20.67
CA ASP A 160 1.55 5.53 -20.99
C ASP A 160 1.16 6.36 -19.75
N PRO A 161 2.13 6.99 -19.06
CA PRO A 161 1.84 7.78 -17.88
C PRO A 161 1.10 9.09 -18.16
N ARG A 162 1.17 9.63 -19.38
CA ARG A 162 0.49 10.87 -19.76
C ARG A 162 -1.01 10.64 -19.95
N ALA A 163 -1.34 9.60 -20.71
CA ALA A 163 -2.74 9.23 -20.98
C ALA A 163 -3.32 8.30 -19.91
N ARG A 164 -2.50 7.77 -19.00
CA ARG A 164 -2.85 6.75 -18.01
C ARG A 164 -3.51 5.56 -18.69
N THR A 165 -2.87 5.06 -19.76
CA THR A 165 -3.36 3.89 -20.49
C THR A 165 -2.43 2.70 -20.37
N VAL A 166 -3.02 1.52 -20.49
CA VAL A 166 -2.34 0.22 -20.49
C VAL A 166 -2.61 -0.47 -21.82
N THR A 167 -1.57 -1.02 -22.44
CA THR A 167 -1.70 -1.75 -23.71
C THR A 167 -1.12 -3.15 -23.58
N LEU A 168 -1.94 -4.17 -23.82
CA LEU A 168 -1.53 -5.56 -23.97
C LEU A 168 -1.18 -5.79 -25.44
N ARG A 169 0.12 -5.95 -25.76
CA ARG A 169 0.60 -5.92 -27.15
C ARG A 169 0.35 -7.20 -27.95
N VAL A 170 0.07 -8.32 -27.28
CA VAL A 170 -0.15 -9.60 -27.97
C VAL A 170 -1.46 -10.25 -27.52
N PRO A 171 -2.11 -11.02 -28.43
CA PRO A 171 -3.34 -11.73 -28.07
C PRO A 171 -3.15 -12.72 -26.92
N GLY A 172 -4.18 -12.89 -26.12
CA GLY A 172 -4.18 -13.84 -25.01
C GLY A 172 -3.41 -13.40 -23.76
N MET A 173 -2.74 -12.22 -23.77
CA MET A 173 -2.12 -11.66 -22.55
C MET A 173 -3.17 -11.48 -21.44
N ARG A 174 -2.72 -11.74 -20.23
CA ARG A 174 -3.50 -11.51 -18.99
C ARG A 174 -2.56 -11.06 -17.88
N LEU A 175 -3.03 -10.14 -17.08
CA LEU A 175 -2.33 -9.72 -15.89
C LEU A 175 -2.64 -10.67 -14.73
N ASP A 176 -1.71 -10.80 -13.81
CA ASP A 176 -1.91 -11.38 -12.48
C ASP A 176 -1.14 -10.52 -11.48
N LEU A 177 -1.88 -9.84 -10.62
CA LEU A 177 -1.33 -8.94 -9.60
C LEU A 177 -1.32 -9.56 -8.20
N GLY A 178 -1.68 -10.85 -8.08
CA GLY A 178 -1.80 -11.53 -6.79
C GLY A 178 -0.51 -11.56 -5.96
N SER A 179 0.65 -11.54 -6.61
CA SER A 179 1.96 -11.56 -5.95
C SER A 179 2.45 -10.18 -5.52
N ILE A 180 1.91 -9.07 -6.08
CA ILE A 180 2.29 -7.71 -5.69
C ILE A 180 1.15 -6.98 -4.95
N GLY A 181 -0.11 -7.33 -5.23
CA GLY A 181 -1.28 -6.60 -4.76
C GLY A 181 -1.38 -6.52 -3.24
N LYS A 182 -1.03 -7.61 -2.53
CA LYS A 182 -1.06 -7.63 -1.05
C LYS A 182 -0.03 -6.67 -0.44
N GLY A 183 1.19 -6.69 -0.95
CA GLY A 183 2.23 -5.75 -0.51
C GLY A 183 1.87 -4.30 -0.80
N TYR A 184 1.34 -4.04 -2.01
CA TYR A 184 0.85 -2.72 -2.38
C TYR A 184 -0.27 -2.23 -1.44
N ALA A 185 -1.23 -3.08 -1.12
CA ALA A 185 -2.31 -2.73 -0.20
C ALA A 185 -1.82 -2.48 1.23
N ALA A 186 -0.84 -3.25 1.70
CA ALA A 186 -0.20 -3.04 2.99
C ALA A 186 0.54 -1.69 3.05
N ASP A 187 1.28 -1.33 2.01
CA ASP A 187 1.96 -0.03 1.90
C ASP A 187 0.96 1.13 1.91
N GLN A 188 -0.15 1.01 1.18
CA GLN A 188 -1.22 2.01 1.15
C GLN A 188 -1.92 2.16 2.51
N ALA A 189 -2.14 1.05 3.21
CA ALA A 189 -2.69 1.06 4.56
C ALA A 189 -1.74 1.72 5.55
N LEU A 190 -0.44 1.42 5.49
CA LEU A 190 0.59 2.06 6.32
C LEU A 190 0.67 3.57 6.07
N GLN A 191 0.63 4.00 4.80
CA GLN A 191 0.62 5.42 4.46
C GLN A 191 -0.61 6.13 5.05
N LEU A 192 -1.80 5.55 4.91
CA LEU A 192 -3.03 6.09 5.49
C LEU A 192 -2.98 6.17 7.01
N LEU A 193 -2.41 5.17 7.68
CA LEU A 193 -2.21 5.18 9.14
C LEU A 193 -1.28 6.33 9.53
N LYS A 194 -0.17 6.53 8.81
CA LYS A 194 0.78 7.63 9.03
C LYS A 194 0.12 8.99 8.83
N ASP A 195 -0.68 9.17 7.78
CA ASP A 195 -1.40 10.42 7.50
C ASP A 195 -2.45 10.74 8.59
N ARG A 196 -2.86 9.74 9.38
CA ARG A 196 -3.72 9.87 10.55
C ARG A 196 -2.98 10.01 11.88
N GLY A 197 -1.65 10.21 11.84
CA GLY A 197 -0.82 10.40 13.02
C GLY A 197 -0.48 9.10 13.77
N ILE A 198 -0.62 7.94 13.13
CA ILE A 198 -0.17 6.64 13.67
C ILE A 198 1.22 6.33 13.11
N ASP A 199 2.25 6.71 13.86
CA ASP A 199 3.65 6.56 13.43
C ASP A 199 4.24 5.17 13.72
N ARG A 200 3.54 4.34 14.50
CA ARG A 200 3.98 2.99 14.87
C ARG A 200 2.90 1.99 14.49
N ALA A 201 3.09 1.35 13.35
CA ALA A 201 2.18 0.32 12.85
C ALA A 201 2.92 -0.74 12.02
N LEU A 202 2.30 -1.91 11.93
CA LEU A 202 2.67 -3.03 11.05
C LEU A 202 1.38 -3.56 10.40
N VAL A 203 1.43 -3.79 9.11
CA VAL A 203 0.35 -4.42 8.33
C VAL A 203 0.85 -5.70 7.70
#